data_03e83f7ae9feb7f35fe45853bce5e1ac
#
_entry.id   03e83f7ae9feb7f35fe45853bce5e1ac
#
_cell.length_a   1.000
_cell.length_b   1.000
_cell.length_c   1.000
_cell.angle_alpha   90.00
_cell.angle_beta   90.00
_cell.angle_gamma   90.00
#
_symmetry.space_group_name_H-M   'P 1'
#
loop_
_entity.id
_entity.type
_entity.pdbx_description
1 polymer ?
#
loop_
_entity_poly.entity_id
_entity_poly.type
_entity_poly.pdbx_seq_one_letter_code
_entity_poly.pdbx_strand_id
1 'polypeptide(L)'
;MISRILPRIISAGFVVATAVLLYVFVPRVTAQTSGGPDAQAPQLDYEYFKTRVEPIFLKKRSDEHARCYVCHQVMRHGGGPLSLDMLPTGASFWTEEQSRHNFETVSKLVVPGKPELSLFLRMPMAPEAGGLADTHQGGRQFATEDDPDWKNMKAWVMGQKAGGSSTP
;
A
#
# COMPACT_ATOMS: atom_id res chain seq x y z
N MET A 1 -73.68 -59.73 -58.19
CA MET A 1 -72.58 -60.48 -57.67
C MET A 1 -71.82 -59.62 -56.70
N ILE A 2 -71.97 -59.87 -55.42
CA ILE A 2 -71.52 -58.97 -54.35
C ILE A 2 -70.41 -59.70 -53.65
N SER A 3 -69.17 -59.15 -53.74
CA SER A 3 -68.03 -59.67 -53.01
C SER A 3 -67.77 -58.81 -51.77
N ARG A 4 -67.90 -59.40 -50.64
CA ARG A 4 -67.68 -58.78 -49.36
C ARG A 4 -66.19 -58.89 -49.01
N ILE A 5 -65.58 -57.78 -48.84
CA ILE A 5 -64.17 -57.71 -48.32
C ILE A 5 -64.27 -57.28 -46.84
N LEU A 6 -63.81 -58.14 -45.96
CA LEU A 6 -63.62 -57.83 -44.51
C LEU A 6 -62.40 -56.94 -44.29
N PRO A 7 -62.48 -55.93 -43.45
CA PRO A 7 -61.30 -55.19 -43.06
C PRO A 7 -60.54 -55.92 -41.94
N ARG A 8 -59.25 -56.04 -42.16
CA ARG A 8 -58.29 -56.46 -41.16
C ARG A 8 -58.03 -55.39 -40.15
N ILE A 9 -58.30 -55.66 -38.89
CA ILE A 9 -57.93 -54.81 -37.76
C ILE A 9 -56.48 -55.00 -37.49
N ILE A 10 -55.65 -53.93 -37.72
CA ILE A 10 -54.25 -53.88 -37.35
C ILE A 10 -54.22 -53.30 -35.92
N SER A 11 -53.84 -54.17 -34.99
CA SER A 11 -53.63 -53.77 -33.61
C SER A 11 -52.29 -53.01 -33.52
N ALA A 12 -52.33 -51.71 -33.27
CA ALA A 12 -51.21 -50.89 -33.04
C ALA A 12 -50.73 -51.08 -31.56
N GLY A 13 -49.63 -51.83 -31.42
CA GLY A 13 -49.00 -51.96 -30.12
C GLY A 13 -48.33 -50.65 -29.74
N PHE A 14 -48.78 -50.12 -28.61
CA PHE A 14 -48.20 -48.91 -27.99
C PHE A 14 -46.92 -49.31 -27.24
N VAL A 15 -45.78 -49.05 -27.83
CA VAL A 15 -44.47 -49.17 -27.14
C VAL A 15 -44.28 -47.92 -26.31
N VAL A 16 -44.48 -48.02 -25.01
CA VAL A 16 -44.14 -46.97 -24.07
C VAL A 16 -42.64 -47.05 -23.84
N ALA A 17 -41.88 -46.20 -24.51
CA ALA A 17 -40.46 -46.03 -24.23
C ALA A 17 -40.31 -45.17 -22.98
N THR A 18 -40.05 -45.80 -21.85
CA THR A 18 -39.64 -45.13 -20.60
C THR A 18 -38.20 -44.64 -20.75
N ALA A 19 -38.04 -43.36 -21.12
CA ALA A 19 -36.77 -42.69 -21.08
C ALA A 19 -36.36 -42.47 -19.61
N VAL A 20 -35.48 -43.31 -19.11
CA VAL A 20 -34.79 -43.09 -17.81
C VAL A 20 -33.78 -41.98 -18.01
N LEU A 21 -34.13 -40.75 -17.62
CA LEU A 21 -33.19 -39.65 -17.53
C LEU A 21 -32.23 -39.94 -16.36
N LEU A 22 -31.05 -40.50 -16.69
CA LEU A 22 -29.91 -40.52 -15.76
C LEU A 22 -29.44 -39.09 -15.58
N TYR A 23 -29.89 -38.43 -14.50
CA TYR A 23 -29.31 -37.17 -14.03
C TYR A 23 -27.91 -37.49 -13.53
N VAL A 24 -26.90 -37.28 -14.40
CA VAL A 24 -25.50 -37.31 -13.98
C VAL A 24 -25.29 -36.05 -13.13
N PHE A 25 -25.27 -36.24 -11.83
CA PHE A 25 -24.92 -35.21 -10.87
C PHE A 25 -23.40 -34.98 -11.02
N VAL A 26 -23.01 -34.06 -11.91
CA VAL A 26 -21.62 -33.59 -12.01
C VAL A 26 -21.43 -32.63 -10.84
N PRO A 27 -20.65 -32.97 -9.82
CA PRO A 27 -20.31 -31.99 -8.79
C PRO A 27 -19.56 -30.86 -9.49
N ARG A 28 -20.15 -29.67 -9.49
CA ARG A 28 -19.43 -28.44 -9.83
C ARG A 28 -18.34 -28.27 -8.78
N VAL A 29 -17.15 -28.72 -9.08
CA VAL A 29 -15.95 -28.28 -8.40
C VAL A 29 -15.80 -26.80 -8.76
N THR A 30 -16.38 -25.93 -7.92
CA THR A 30 -15.98 -24.54 -7.89
C THR A 30 -14.52 -24.56 -7.48
N ALA A 31 -13.63 -24.41 -8.46
CA ALA A 31 -12.26 -24.03 -8.17
C ALA A 31 -12.35 -22.71 -7.39
N GLN A 32 -12.28 -22.80 -6.07
CA GLN A 32 -11.93 -21.66 -5.26
C GLN A 32 -10.52 -21.33 -5.68
N THR A 33 -10.42 -20.35 -6.60
CA THR A 33 -9.20 -19.58 -6.74
C THR A 33 -8.96 -18.98 -5.36
N SER A 34 -8.12 -19.63 -4.60
CA SER A 34 -7.48 -19.07 -3.42
C SER A 34 -6.48 -17.99 -3.91
N GLY A 35 -6.99 -17.00 -4.63
CA GLY A 35 -6.42 -15.68 -4.63
C GLY A 35 -6.61 -15.21 -3.20
N GLY A 36 -5.54 -15.26 -2.41
CA GLY A 36 -5.50 -14.50 -1.17
C GLY A 36 -5.94 -13.08 -1.51
N PRO A 37 -6.59 -12.35 -0.60
CA PRO A 37 -6.94 -10.98 -0.83
C PRO A 37 -5.68 -10.31 -1.36
N ASP A 38 -5.74 -9.72 -2.55
CA ASP A 38 -4.72 -8.78 -3.01
C ASP A 38 -4.59 -7.79 -1.87
N ALA A 39 -3.59 -7.99 -1.02
CA ALA A 39 -3.35 -7.13 0.10
C ALA A 39 -2.96 -5.80 -0.52
N GLN A 40 -3.97 -4.97 -0.72
CA GLN A 40 -3.80 -3.64 -1.28
C GLN A 40 -2.73 -2.95 -0.45
N ALA A 41 -1.73 -2.36 -1.11
CA ALA A 41 -0.67 -1.67 -0.42
C ALA A 41 -1.27 -0.72 0.63
N PRO A 42 -0.72 -0.66 1.85
CA PRO A 42 -1.28 0.18 2.91
C PRO A 42 -1.31 1.64 2.46
N GLN A 43 -2.40 2.32 2.77
CA GLN A 43 -2.53 3.73 2.45
C GLN A 43 -1.79 4.57 3.49
N LEU A 44 -0.96 5.51 3.03
CA LEU A 44 -0.27 6.46 3.89
C LEU A 44 -1.27 7.39 4.58
N ASP A 45 -1.10 7.60 5.86
CA ASP A 45 -1.99 8.42 6.69
C ASP A 45 -1.44 9.83 6.83
N TYR A 46 -2.23 10.84 6.43
CA TYR A 46 -1.83 12.23 6.49
C TYR A 46 -1.72 12.75 7.93
N GLU A 47 -2.66 12.41 8.80
CA GLU A 47 -2.66 12.89 10.19
C GLU A 47 -1.49 12.27 10.98
N TYR A 48 -1.15 11.02 10.71
CA TYR A 48 0.06 10.41 11.28
C TYR A 48 1.32 11.12 10.75
N PHE A 49 1.39 11.39 9.46
CA PHE A 49 2.49 12.14 8.87
C PHE A 49 2.66 13.49 9.56
N LYS A 50 1.61 14.32 9.58
CA LYS A 50 1.64 15.66 10.13
C LYS A 50 2.03 15.70 11.61
N THR A 51 1.58 14.73 12.39
CA THR A 51 1.77 14.75 13.86
C THR A 51 2.98 13.97 14.34
N ARG A 52 3.49 13.01 13.57
CA ARG A 52 4.58 12.11 13.98
C ARG A 52 5.81 12.13 13.08
N VAL A 53 5.63 12.38 11.79
CA VAL A 53 6.72 12.35 10.81
C VAL A 53 7.25 13.73 10.49
N GLU A 54 6.39 14.66 10.13
CA GLU A 54 6.76 16.00 9.69
C GLU A 54 7.56 16.78 10.75
N PRO A 55 7.26 16.70 12.06
CA PRO A 55 8.06 17.37 13.10
C PRO A 55 9.52 16.91 13.13
N ILE A 56 9.83 15.69 12.67
CA ILE A 56 11.19 15.15 12.62
C ILE A 56 12.08 16.00 11.71
N PHE A 57 11.53 16.58 10.65
CA PHE A 57 12.29 17.40 9.71
C PHE A 57 12.87 18.68 10.32
N LEU A 58 12.24 19.17 11.39
CA LEU A 58 12.66 20.39 12.11
C LEU A 58 13.56 20.08 13.31
N LYS A 59 13.67 18.81 13.69
CA LYS A 59 14.40 18.39 14.88
C LYS A 59 15.90 18.41 14.64
N LYS A 60 16.65 19.10 15.53
CA LYS A 60 18.11 19.00 15.58
C LYS A 60 18.50 17.73 16.34
N ARG A 61 19.19 16.82 15.69
CA ARG A 61 19.54 15.52 16.27
C ARG A 61 20.87 15.56 17.05
N SER A 62 21.86 16.26 16.52
CA SER A 62 23.14 16.51 17.17
C SER A 62 23.79 17.76 16.59
N ASP A 63 24.95 18.16 17.12
CA ASP A 63 25.69 19.29 16.58
C ASP A 63 26.34 18.96 15.22
N GLU A 64 26.55 17.69 14.95
CA GLU A 64 27.17 17.17 13.73
C GLU A 64 26.19 16.96 12.57
N HIS A 65 24.86 17.01 12.87
CA HIS A 65 23.82 16.77 11.88
C HIS A 65 23.01 18.02 11.58
N ALA A 66 22.93 18.38 10.31
CA ALA A 66 21.97 19.37 9.86
C ALA A 66 20.54 18.84 10.07
N ARG A 67 19.58 19.72 10.39
CA ARG A 67 18.16 19.36 10.34
C ARG A 67 17.78 19.03 8.90
N CYS A 68 16.91 18.06 8.69
CA CYS A 68 16.41 17.70 7.35
C CYS A 68 15.94 18.94 6.57
N TYR A 69 15.14 19.78 7.24
CA TYR A 69 14.61 21.01 6.68
C TYR A 69 15.69 21.95 6.12
N VAL A 70 16.86 22.08 6.78
CA VAL A 70 17.91 23.01 6.35
C VAL A 70 18.41 22.72 4.94
N CYS A 71 18.53 21.45 4.59
CA CYS A 71 18.98 21.02 3.27
C CYS A 71 17.84 20.77 2.29
N HIS A 72 16.66 20.40 2.80
CA HIS A 72 15.53 19.95 1.99
C HIS A 72 14.43 21.00 1.78
N GLN A 73 14.62 22.25 2.19
CA GLN A 73 13.68 23.31 1.84
C GLN A 73 13.78 23.66 0.34
N VAL A 74 12.67 23.95 -0.27
CA VAL A 74 12.47 24.21 -1.71
C VAL A 74 13.49 25.18 -2.34
N MET A 75 13.94 26.18 -1.60
CA MET A 75 14.82 27.25 -2.11
C MET A 75 16.32 26.93 -1.99
N ARG A 76 16.69 25.79 -1.38
CA ARG A 76 18.10 25.42 -1.24
C ARG A 76 18.52 24.34 -2.23
N HIS A 77 19.29 24.73 -3.24
CA HIS A 77 20.04 23.85 -4.15
C HIS A 77 19.27 22.66 -4.71
N GLY A 78 17.96 22.83 -4.88
CA GLY A 78 17.12 21.79 -5.45
C GLY A 78 16.87 20.60 -4.54
N GLY A 79 17.13 20.68 -3.21
CA GLY A 79 16.73 19.72 -2.16
C GLY A 79 16.67 18.23 -2.50
N GLY A 80 17.07 17.86 -3.69
CA GLY A 80 16.83 16.54 -4.25
C GLY A 80 15.33 16.26 -4.40
N PRO A 81 14.95 14.99 -4.44
CA PRO A 81 13.54 14.60 -4.56
C PRO A 81 12.73 14.89 -3.28
N LEU A 82 13.37 15.09 -2.13
CA LEU A 82 12.71 15.57 -0.90
C LEU A 82 12.80 17.10 -0.85
N SER A 83 11.76 17.78 -1.30
CA SER A 83 11.66 19.24 -1.34
C SER A 83 10.49 19.70 -0.45
N LEU A 84 10.82 20.21 0.74
CA LEU A 84 9.84 20.67 1.73
C LEU A 84 9.53 22.15 1.53
N ASP A 85 8.29 22.55 1.76
CA ASP A 85 7.89 23.95 1.75
C ASP A 85 8.66 24.77 2.76
N MET A 86 8.89 26.05 2.42
CA MET A 86 9.52 26.98 3.35
C MET A 86 8.56 27.29 4.51
N LEU A 87 9.10 27.31 5.71
CA LEU A 87 8.34 27.79 6.87
C LEU A 87 7.91 29.23 6.65
N PRO A 88 6.67 29.59 7.01
CA PRO A 88 6.26 30.98 7.02
C PRO A 88 7.15 31.82 7.95
N THR A 89 7.38 33.07 7.59
CA THR A 89 8.21 33.96 8.40
C THR A 89 7.72 34.03 9.83
N GLY A 90 8.60 33.71 10.78
CA GLY A 90 8.29 33.70 12.21
C GLY A 90 7.50 32.49 12.71
N ALA A 91 7.14 31.56 11.83
CA ALA A 91 6.46 30.33 12.23
C ALA A 91 7.46 29.24 12.67
N SER A 92 7.04 28.43 13.63
CA SER A 92 7.79 27.24 14.09
C SER A 92 7.35 25.94 13.39
N PHE A 93 6.28 26.01 12.59
CA PHE A 93 5.74 24.88 11.85
C PHE A 93 5.03 25.32 10.57
N TRP A 94 4.75 24.37 9.67
CA TRP A 94 4.05 24.63 8.42
C TRP A 94 2.57 24.90 8.61
N THR A 95 1.97 25.63 7.66
CA THR A 95 0.52 25.72 7.55
C THR A 95 -0.09 24.38 7.15
N GLU A 96 -1.40 24.23 7.29
CA GLU A 96 -2.11 23.02 6.84
C GLU A 96 -1.89 22.73 5.34
N GLU A 97 -1.94 23.77 4.51
CA GLU A 97 -1.70 23.67 3.07
C GLU A 97 -0.28 23.18 2.76
N GLN A 98 0.71 23.76 3.42
CA GLN A 98 2.11 23.37 3.28
C GLN A 98 2.37 21.95 3.78
N SER A 99 1.76 21.55 4.91
CA SER A 99 1.87 20.18 5.41
C SER A 99 1.27 19.16 4.44
N ARG A 100 0.18 19.49 3.74
CA ARG A 100 -0.37 18.63 2.68
C ARG A 100 0.56 18.51 1.49
N HIS A 101 1.14 19.62 1.05
CA HIS A 101 2.12 19.61 -0.03
C HIS A 101 3.39 18.82 0.36
N ASN A 102 3.89 18.99 1.58
CA ASN A 102 4.99 18.18 2.11
C ASN A 102 4.64 16.70 2.14
N PHE A 103 3.43 16.34 2.59
CA PHE A 103 2.95 14.96 2.57
C PHE A 103 2.98 14.35 1.16
N GLU A 104 2.45 15.07 0.16
CA GLU A 104 2.47 14.61 -1.23
C GLU A 104 3.89 14.44 -1.76
N THR A 105 4.79 15.36 -1.42
CA THR A 105 6.19 15.32 -1.85
C THR A 105 6.92 14.13 -1.22
N VAL A 106 6.79 13.94 0.09
CA VAL A 106 7.43 12.84 0.82
C VAL A 106 6.86 11.49 0.39
N SER A 107 5.56 11.40 0.14
CA SER A 107 4.89 10.18 -0.30
C SER A 107 5.47 9.60 -1.59
N LYS A 108 6.01 10.43 -2.48
CA LYS A 108 6.67 9.99 -3.73
C LYS A 108 7.96 9.20 -3.48
N LEU A 109 8.54 9.30 -2.28
CA LEU A 109 9.76 8.60 -1.87
C LEU A 109 9.48 7.33 -1.07
N VAL A 110 8.21 6.97 -0.93
CA VAL A 110 7.73 5.85 -0.14
C VAL A 110 7.14 4.78 -1.04
N VAL A 111 7.50 3.54 -0.78
CA VAL A 111 6.78 2.37 -1.28
C VAL A 111 5.94 1.83 -0.11
N PRO A 112 4.63 2.09 -0.06
CA PRO A 112 3.81 1.74 1.09
C PRO A 112 3.88 0.26 1.45
N GLY A 113 4.10 -0.05 2.73
CA GLY A 113 4.28 -1.41 3.23
C GLY A 113 5.66 -2.03 2.97
N LYS A 114 6.59 -1.29 2.32
CA LYS A 114 7.93 -1.80 1.96
C LYS A 114 9.03 -0.82 2.40
N PRO A 115 9.39 -0.82 3.68
CA PRO A 115 10.39 0.08 4.23
C PRO A 115 11.75 -0.08 3.53
N GLU A 116 12.13 -1.30 3.17
CA GLU A 116 13.38 -1.65 2.49
C GLU A 116 13.49 -1.10 1.05
N LEU A 117 12.36 -0.69 0.45
CA LEU A 117 12.31 -0.07 -0.88
C LEU A 117 12.08 1.45 -0.82
N SER A 118 11.77 1.99 0.35
CA SER A 118 11.41 3.39 0.54
C SER A 118 12.66 4.26 0.67
N LEU A 119 12.96 5.08 -0.34
CA LEU A 119 14.08 6.01 -0.32
C LEU A 119 14.02 6.96 0.88
N PHE A 120 12.82 7.34 1.29
CA PHE A 120 12.55 8.17 2.45
C PHE A 120 13.20 7.64 3.74
N LEU A 121 13.21 6.32 3.92
CA LEU A 121 13.83 5.67 5.08
C LEU A 121 15.32 5.38 4.87
N ARG A 122 15.68 4.95 3.67
CA ARG A 122 17.03 4.44 3.42
C ARG A 122 18.09 5.52 3.25
N MET A 123 17.73 6.67 2.69
CA MET A 123 18.70 7.76 2.46
C MET A 123 19.27 8.33 3.76
N PRO A 124 18.49 8.64 4.80
CA PRO A 124 19.02 9.18 6.05
C PRO A 124 19.58 8.11 7.01
N MET A 125 19.46 6.82 6.70
CA MET A 125 19.93 5.70 7.53
C MET A 125 21.41 5.41 7.28
N ALA A 126 22.13 5.00 8.33
CA ALA A 126 23.50 4.50 8.21
C ALA A 126 23.54 3.23 7.34
N PRO A 127 24.55 3.07 6.45
CA PRO A 127 24.66 1.89 5.59
C PRO A 127 24.69 0.57 6.37
N GLU A 128 25.31 0.54 7.52
CA GLU A 128 25.41 -0.62 8.40
C GLU A 128 24.05 -1.05 8.96
N ALA A 129 23.09 -0.11 9.01
CA ALA A 129 21.71 -0.36 9.44
C ALA A 129 20.72 -0.50 8.27
N GLY A 130 21.21 -0.74 7.04
CA GLY A 130 20.37 -0.94 5.86
C GLY A 130 20.12 0.32 5.02
N GLY A 131 20.82 1.41 5.32
CA GLY A 131 20.81 2.62 4.50
C GLY A 131 21.49 2.42 3.14
N LEU A 132 21.36 3.41 2.26
CA LEU A 132 22.07 3.42 0.99
C LEU A 132 23.56 3.76 1.22
N ALA A 133 24.42 3.19 0.39
CA ALA A 133 25.87 3.46 0.44
C ALA A 133 26.22 4.89 -0.02
N ASP A 134 25.35 5.52 -0.79
CA ASP A 134 25.55 6.87 -1.31
C ASP A 134 25.69 7.91 -0.18
N THR A 135 26.48 8.94 -0.44
CA THR A 135 26.67 10.02 0.52
C THR A 135 25.39 10.83 0.70
N HIS A 136 24.95 10.98 1.95
CA HIS A 136 23.93 11.92 2.34
C HIS A 136 24.60 13.16 2.96
N GLN A 137 24.66 14.27 2.23
CA GLN A 137 25.43 15.46 2.60
C GLN A 137 25.06 16.08 3.96
N GLY A 138 23.81 15.90 4.40
CA GLY A 138 23.33 16.32 5.72
C GLY A 138 23.72 15.40 6.87
N GLY A 139 24.55 14.38 6.61
CA GLY A 139 24.91 13.32 7.55
C GLY A 139 23.87 12.20 7.62
N ARG A 140 24.29 11.06 8.15
CA ARG A 140 23.37 9.93 8.40
C ARG A 140 22.59 10.21 9.68
N GLN A 141 21.31 10.51 9.52
CA GLN A 141 20.46 10.97 10.63
C GLN A 141 20.13 9.85 11.62
N PHE A 142 20.18 8.60 11.18
CA PHE A 142 19.78 7.43 11.97
C PHE A 142 20.89 6.38 11.94
N ALA A 143 21.46 6.06 13.11
CA ALA A 143 22.49 5.05 13.25
C ALA A 143 21.92 3.64 13.27
N THR A 144 20.71 3.47 13.80
CA THR A 144 20.02 2.17 13.93
C THR A 144 18.52 2.33 13.73
N GLU A 145 17.85 1.20 13.50
CA GLU A 145 16.38 1.14 13.43
C GLU A 145 15.70 1.37 14.80
N ASP A 146 16.45 1.38 15.88
CA ASP A 146 15.92 1.58 17.23
C ASP A 146 15.62 3.04 17.57
N ASP A 147 16.07 3.97 16.73
CA ASP A 147 15.79 5.39 16.91
C ASP A 147 14.26 5.64 16.90
N PRO A 148 13.72 6.36 17.91
CA PRO A 148 12.27 6.59 18.00
C PRO A 148 11.68 7.35 16.81
N ASP A 149 12.43 8.30 16.24
CA ASP A 149 11.99 9.07 15.09
C ASP A 149 11.98 8.19 13.83
N TRP A 150 12.99 7.33 13.68
CA TRP A 150 13.00 6.37 12.57
C TRP A 150 11.85 5.36 12.68
N LYS A 151 11.56 4.87 13.91
CA LYS A 151 10.38 4.01 14.16
C LYS A 151 9.07 4.68 13.76
N ASN A 152 8.91 5.97 14.04
CA ASN A 152 7.74 6.74 13.60
C ASN A 152 7.65 6.82 12.07
N MET A 153 8.78 7.10 11.40
CA MET A 153 8.83 7.12 9.92
C MET A 153 8.49 5.75 9.33
N LYS A 154 9.06 4.66 9.87
CA LYS A 154 8.78 3.28 9.45
C LYS A 154 7.32 2.91 9.67
N ALA A 155 6.75 3.23 10.82
CA ALA A 155 5.35 2.97 11.13
C ALA A 155 4.41 3.65 10.13
N TRP A 156 4.69 4.89 9.74
CA TRP A 156 3.95 5.58 8.69
C TRP A 156 4.04 4.87 7.33
N VAL A 157 5.24 4.48 6.92
CA VAL A 157 5.47 3.71 5.68
C VAL A 157 4.70 2.39 5.70
N MET A 158 4.57 1.77 6.87
CA MET A 158 3.79 0.54 7.08
C MET A 158 2.27 0.78 7.17
N GLY A 159 1.81 2.02 7.01
CA GLY A 159 0.39 2.38 6.98
C GLY A 159 -0.24 2.60 8.35
N GLN A 160 0.58 2.85 9.40
CA GLN A 160 0.05 3.22 10.72
C GLN A 160 -0.83 4.46 10.64
N LYS A 161 -1.98 4.41 11.31
CA LYS A 161 -2.96 5.50 11.36
C LYS A 161 -2.79 6.34 12.62
N ALA A 162 -3.05 7.65 12.52
CA ALA A 162 -3.21 8.49 13.69
C ALA A 162 -4.37 7.97 14.56
N GLY A 163 -4.15 7.79 15.86
CA GLY A 163 -5.16 7.21 16.76
C GLY A 163 -5.26 5.68 16.75
N GLY A 164 -4.54 5.00 15.87
CA GLY A 164 -4.37 3.55 15.96
C GLY A 164 -3.44 3.20 17.14
N SER A 165 -3.88 2.33 18.02
CA SER A 165 -3.00 1.74 19.03
C SER A 165 -1.88 0.99 18.31
N SER A 166 -0.63 1.42 18.48
CA SER A 166 0.50 0.57 18.14
C SER A 166 0.45 -0.63 19.09
N THR A 167 -0.09 -1.74 18.58
CA THR A 167 0.09 -3.02 19.27
C THR A 167 1.58 -3.36 19.20
N PRO A 168 2.21 -3.65 20.34
CA PRO A 168 3.63 -3.94 20.44
C PRO A 168 4.03 -5.18 19.66
#